data_663cccf0678c0da53a32845a7c7b6e0e
#
_entry.id   663cccf0678c0da53a32845a7c7b6e0e
#
_cell.length_a   1.000
_cell.length_b   1.000
_cell.length_c   1.000
_cell.angle_alpha   90.00
_cell.angle_beta   90.00
_cell.angle_gamma   90.00
#
_symmetry.space_group_name_H-M   'P 1'
#
loop_
_entity.id
_entity.type
_entity.pdbx_description
1 polymer ?
#
loop_
_entity_poly.entity_id
_entity_poly.type
_entity_poly.pdbx_seq_one_letter_code
_entity_poly.pdbx_strand_id
1 'polypeptide(L)'
;MFILNFLGIDFEDWYHPQLIKENLPLEKKLEPKVIQGIDKILDWLRQNDTLATFFVVGELLEYQPELLDKIIENDHEIGFHTMHHNRLDEDDFKEKFSQELDRFAELTQKRSIGFRAPTFSLNNTSSWAIDVLEQKKYLYDSSIIPAKNSLYGNPDAEKKPYKISSKSLEKNDENASLIEFPLLTTTFLGKKIPAAGGFSANIANEGYQKCN
;
A
#
# COMPACT_ATOMS: atom_id res chain seq x y z
N MET A 1 -9.55 21.92 15.61
CA MET A 1 -8.59 21.24 14.69
C MET A 1 -9.13 19.86 14.46
N PHE A 2 -9.63 19.59 13.25
CA PHE A 2 -10.11 18.25 12.91
C PHE A 2 -8.90 17.37 12.61
N ILE A 3 -8.82 16.21 13.26
CA ILE A 3 -7.85 15.18 12.92
C ILE A 3 -8.51 14.33 11.85
N LEU A 4 -8.00 14.38 10.63
CA LEU A 4 -8.45 13.53 9.54
C LEU A 4 -7.55 12.29 9.51
N ASN A 5 -8.16 11.12 9.65
CA ASN A 5 -7.49 9.84 9.51
C ASN A 5 -7.86 9.23 8.16
N PHE A 6 -6.89 8.69 7.46
CA PHE A 6 -7.08 7.95 6.22
C PHE A 6 -6.89 6.47 6.49
N LEU A 7 -7.86 5.65 6.07
CA LEU A 7 -7.77 4.20 6.15
C LEU A 7 -7.37 3.64 4.79
N GLY A 8 -6.17 3.06 4.70
CA GLY A 8 -5.73 2.31 3.53
C GLY A 8 -5.75 0.81 3.82
N ILE A 9 -6.29 0.03 2.92
CA ILE A 9 -6.36 -1.43 2.98
C ILE A 9 -5.55 -1.98 1.81
N ASP A 10 -4.47 -2.72 2.10
CA ASP A 10 -3.73 -3.44 1.08
C ASP A 10 -4.57 -4.66 0.68
N PHE A 11 -5.17 -4.56 -0.53
CA PHE A 11 -6.06 -5.60 -1.05
C PHE A 11 -5.24 -6.58 -1.88
N GLU A 12 -4.66 -7.52 -1.15
CA GLU A 12 -3.76 -8.57 -1.62
C GLU A 12 -4.19 -9.94 -1.08
N ASP A 13 -3.74 -11.00 -1.71
CA ASP A 13 -4.03 -12.36 -1.24
C ASP A 13 -2.88 -12.91 -0.38
N TRP A 14 -3.14 -14.01 0.35
CA TRP A 14 -2.22 -14.67 1.26
C TRP A 14 -0.88 -15.06 0.63
N TYR A 15 -0.81 -15.23 -0.69
CA TYR A 15 0.39 -15.62 -1.43
C TYR A 15 1.21 -14.46 -1.97
N HIS A 16 0.71 -13.22 -1.90
CA HIS A 16 1.41 -12.03 -2.36
C HIS A 16 2.57 -11.59 -1.46
N PRO A 17 2.47 -11.65 -0.11
CA PRO A 17 3.56 -11.20 0.74
C PRO A 17 4.88 -11.88 0.39
N GLN A 18 5.97 -11.09 0.30
CA GLN A 18 7.28 -11.53 -0.19
C GLN A 18 7.78 -12.81 0.51
N LEU A 19 7.68 -12.87 1.84
CA LEU A 19 8.11 -14.04 2.62
C LEU A 19 7.34 -15.33 2.27
N ILE A 20 6.11 -15.21 1.80
CA ILE A 20 5.30 -16.35 1.36
C ILE A 20 5.67 -16.72 -0.08
N LYS A 21 5.69 -15.71 -0.96
CA LYS A 21 6.00 -15.86 -2.39
C LYS A 21 7.32 -16.61 -2.63
N GLU A 22 8.37 -16.29 -1.88
CA GLU A 22 9.69 -16.92 -1.97
C GLU A 22 9.70 -18.40 -1.56
N ASN A 23 8.71 -18.85 -0.77
CA ASN A 23 8.63 -20.22 -0.26
C ASN A 23 7.52 -21.05 -0.90
N LEU A 24 6.81 -20.50 -1.90
CA LEU A 24 5.75 -21.24 -2.59
C LEU A 24 6.32 -22.17 -3.65
N PRO A 25 5.76 -23.41 -3.80
CA PRO A 25 6.10 -24.31 -4.90
C PRO A 25 5.70 -23.67 -6.24
N LEU A 26 6.63 -23.60 -7.18
CA LEU A 26 6.44 -23.03 -8.52
C LEU A 26 5.29 -23.64 -9.35
N GLU A 27 4.87 -24.87 -9.01
CA GLU A 27 3.88 -25.63 -9.80
C GLU A 27 2.44 -25.52 -9.26
N LYS A 28 2.22 -24.82 -8.15
CA LYS A 28 0.89 -24.76 -7.53
C LYS A 28 0.08 -23.62 -8.14
N LYS A 29 -1.04 -23.95 -8.79
CA LYS A 29 -2.04 -22.95 -9.17
C LYS A 29 -2.64 -22.37 -7.89
N LEU A 30 -2.37 -21.08 -7.65
CA LEU A 30 -2.86 -20.34 -6.50
C LEU A 30 -4.23 -19.75 -6.86
N GLU A 31 -5.21 -19.99 -5.98
CA GLU A 31 -6.54 -19.41 -6.14
C GLU A 31 -6.69 -18.25 -5.15
N PRO A 32 -7.10 -17.06 -5.62
CA PRO A 32 -7.34 -15.91 -4.75
C PRO A 32 -8.44 -16.21 -3.73
N LYS A 33 -8.13 -15.96 -2.44
CA LYS A 33 -9.07 -16.12 -1.32
C LYS A 33 -9.59 -14.78 -0.79
N VAL A 34 -8.84 -13.70 -0.97
CA VAL A 34 -9.24 -12.37 -0.54
C VAL A 34 -10.58 -11.95 -1.14
N ILE A 35 -10.86 -12.40 -2.36
CA ILE A 35 -12.11 -12.17 -3.07
C ILE A 35 -13.34 -12.66 -2.27
N GLN A 36 -13.20 -13.79 -1.56
CA GLN A 36 -14.27 -14.32 -0.70
C GLN A 36 -14.49 -13.49 0.57
N GLY A 37 -13.51 -12.67 0.93
CA GLY A 37 -13.54 -11.84 2.12
C GLY A 37 -14.05 -10.41 1.89
N ILE A 38 -14.10 -9.94 0.65
CA ILE A 38 -14.39 -8.53 0.35
C ILE A 38 -15.74 -8.07 0.91
N ASP A 39 -16.78 -8.87 0.76
CA ASP A 39 -18.12 -8.50 1.21
C ASP A 39 -18.16 -8.28 2.73
N LYS A 40 -17.39 -9.06 3.50
CA LYS A 40 -17.26 -8.88 4.96
C LYS A 40 -16.53 -7.59 5.32
N ILE A 41 -15.50 -7.21 4.54
CA ILE A 41 -14.76 -5.97 4.75
C ILE A 41 -15.67 -4.77 4.44
N LEU A 42 -16.38 -4.79 3.32
CA LEU A 42 -17.32 -3.75 2.91
C LEU A 42 -18.47 -3.60 3.92
N ASP A 43 -19.02 -4.71 4.41
CA ASP A 43 -20.04 -4.70 5.45
C ASP A 43 -19.54 -4.08 6.75
N TRP A 44 -18.32 -4.40 7.16
CA TRP A 44 -17.71 -3.83 8.36
C TRP A 44 -17.47 -2.32 8.20
N LEU A 45 -16.95 -1.87 7.04
CA LEU A 45 -16.74 -0.45 6.75
C LEU A 45 -18.06 0.32 6.79
N ARG A 46 -19.12 -0.21 6.17
CA ARG A 46 -20.44 0.38 6.15
C ARG A 46 -21.06 0.47 7.56
N GLN A 47 -20.92 -0.57 8.39
CA GLN A 47 -21.42 -0.57 9.78
C GLN A 47 -20.71 0.47 10.65
N ASN A 48 -19.49 0.85 10.31
CA ASN A 48 -18.68 1.82 11.04
C ASN A 48 -18.67 3.22 10.38
N ASP A 49 -19.49 3.45 9.34
CA ASP A 49 -19.54 4.71 8.58
C ASP A 49 -18.13 5.18 8.16
N THR A 50 -17.34 4.24 7.64
CA THR A 50 -15.93 4.44 7.34
C THR A 50 -15.65 4.22 5.86
N LEU A 51 -15.05 5.20 5.21
CA LEU A 51 -14.52 5.08 3.86
C LEU A 51 -13.03 4.66 3.91
N ALA A 52 -12.60 3.94 2.88
CA ALA A 52 -11.24 3.45 2.77
C ALA A 52 -10.71 3.58 1.34
N THR A 53 -9.39 3.64 1.20
CA THR A 53 -8.69 3.39 -0.06
C THR A 53 -8.26 1.94 -0.09
N PHE A 54 -8.69 1.20 -1.10
CA PHE A 54 -8.20 -0.15 -1.37
C PHE A 54 -7.00 -0.07 -2.30
N PHE A 55 -5.80 -0.33 -1.80
CA PHE A 55 -4.59 -0.50 -2.62
C PHE A 55 -4.58 -1.91 -3.19
N VAL A 56 -4.99 -2.03 -4.46
CA VAL A 56 -5.30 -3.32 -5.08
C VAL A 56 -4.13 -3.84 -5.88
N VAL A 57 -3.77 -5.11 -5.67
CA VAL A 57 -2.88 -5.85 -6.57
C VAL A 57 -3.63 -6.13 -7.86
N GLY A 58 -3.10 -5.61 -8.98
CA GLY A 58 -3.84 -5.52 -10.24
C GLY A 58 -4.30 -6.86 -10.82
N GLU A 59 -3.55 -7.95 -10.62
CA GLU A 59 -3.95 -9.28 -11.08
C GLU A 59 -5.29 -9.76 -10.48
N LEU A 60 -5.70 -9.22 -9.32
CA LEU A 60 -6.99 -9.56 -8.73
C LEU A 60 -8.14 -8.99 -9.57
N LEU A 61 -7.97 -7.82 -10.19
CA LEU A 61 -8.95 -7.26 -11.12
C LEU A 61 -8.94 -7.98 -12.47
N GLU A 62 -7.80 -8.52 -12.90
CA GLU A 62 -7.75 -9.37 -14.09
C GLU A 62 -8.45 -10.71 -13.86
N TYR A 63 -8.32 -11.25 -12.65
CA TYR A 63 -8.97 -12.48 -12.26
C TYR A 63 -10.48 -12.33 -12.05
N GLN A 64 -10.89 -11.22 -11.41
CA GLN A 64 -12.30 -10.92 -11.12
C GLN A 64 -12.59 -9.43 -11.28
N PRO A 65 -12.95 -8.98 -12.50
CA PRO A 65 -13.22 -7.57 -12.79
C PRO A 65 -14.31 -6.92 -11.95
N GLU A 66 -15.28 -7.70 -11.47
CA GLU A 66 -16.41 -7.23 -10.64
C GLU A 66 -15.96 -6.65 -9.28
N LEU A 67 -14.72 -6.91 -8.87
CA LEU A 67 -14.14 -6.31 -7.66
C LEU A 67 -14.09 -4.78 -7.75
N LEU A 68 -13.83 -4.24 -8.93
CA LEU A 68 -13.81 -2.81 -9.16
C LEU A 68 -15.16 -2.18 -8.81
N ASP A 69 -16.23 -2.73 -9.38
CA ASP A 69 -17.59 -2.22 -9.17
C ASP A 69 -17.99 -2.35 -7.70
N LYS A 70 -17.70 -3.48 -7.05
CA LYS A 70 -17.96 -3.68 -5.61
C LYS A 70 -17.31 -2.60 -4.74
N ILE A 71 -16.06 -2.24 -5.02
CA ILE A 71 -15.35 -1.21 -4.24
C ILE A 71 -15.96 0.17 -4.47
N ILE A 72 -16.22 0.52 -5.73
CA ILE A 72 -16.68 1.86 -6.12
C ILE A 72 -18.15 2.09 -5.74
N GLU A 73 -19.02 1.09 -5.89
CA GLU A 73 -20.45 1.19 -5.54
C GLU A 73 -20.66 1.36 -4.02
N ASN A 74 -19.66 1.06 -3.20
CA ASN A 74 -19.63 1.33 -1.78
C ASN A 74 -18.88 2.62 -1.40
N ASP A 75 -18.67 3.53 -2.38
CA ASP A 75 -18.01 4.84 -2.20
C ASP A 75 -16.54 4.77 -1.73
N HIS A 76 -15.88 3.63 -1.90
CA HIS A 76 -14.47 3.48 -1.55
C HIS A 76 -13.57 3.85 -2.73
N GLU A 77 -12.36 4.32 -2.39
CA GLU A 77 -11.34 4.65 -3.38
C GLU A 77 -10.51 3.42 -3.74
N ILE A 78 -10.04 3.39 -5.00
CA ILE A 78 -9.12 2.38 -5.49
C ILE A 78 -7.74 3.00 -5.75
N GLY A 79 -6.71 2.45 -5.11
CA GLY A 79 -5.30 2.77 -5.31
C GLY A 79 -4.55 1.59 -5.95
N PHE A 80 -3.38 1.87 -6.51
CA PHE A 80 -2.53 0.86 -7.14
C PHE A 80 -1.52 0.25 -6.15
N HIS A 81 -1.36 -1.08 -6.21
CA HIS A 81 -0.41 -1.84 -5.37
C HIS A 81 0.45 -2.80 -6.20
N THR A 82 0.93 -2.34 -7.36
CA THR A 82 1.55 -3.08 -8.46
C THR A 82 0.67 -4.19 -9.06
N MET A 83 1.03 -4.70 -10.24
CA MET A 83 0.20 -5.73 -10.88
C MET A 83 0.30 -7.09 -10.19
N HIS A 84 1.48 -7.44 -9.67
CA HIS A 84 1.79 -8.76 -9.11
C HIS A 84 2.46 -8.69 -7.74
N HIS A 85 2.19 -7.61 -6.98
CA HIS A 85 2.82 -7.34 -5.68
C HIS A 85 4.36 -7.34 -5.75
N ASN A 86 4.92 -6.84 -6.86
CA ASN A 86 6.36 -6.67 -7.00
C ASN A 86 6.84 -5.47 -6.18
N ARG A 87 7.97 -5.65 -5.51
CA ARG A 87 8.64 -4.55 -4.80
C ARG A 87 9.26 -3.59 -5.82
N LEU A 88 9.29 -2.30 -5.47
CA LEU A 88 9.91 -1.28 -6.33
C LEU A 88 11.43 -1.45 -6.44
N ASP A 89 12.07 -2.08 -5.47
CA ASP A 89 13.52 -2.29 -5.41
C ASP A 89 13.95 -3.67 -5.96
N GLU A 90 13.05 -4.39 -6.65
CA GLU A 90 13.40 -5.59 -7.42
C GLU A 90 14.18 -5.21 -8.69
N ASP A 91 15.10 -6.07 -9.09
CA ASP A 91 15.85 -5.91 -10.34
C ASP A 91 14.89 -5.83 -11.53
N ASP A 92 15.18 -4.95 -12.51
CA ASP A 92 14.42 -4.72 -13.74
C ASP A 92 12.96 -4.24 -13.56
N PHE A 93 12.49 -3.97 -12.35
CA PHE A 93 11.10 -3.55 -12.15
C PHE A 93 10.85 -2.11 -12.62
N LYS A 94 11.86 -1.24 -12.55
CA LYS A 94 11.77 0.14 -13.04
C LYS A 94 11.25 0.23 -14.48
N GLU A 95 11.71 -0.66 -15.35
CA GLU A 95 11.33 -0.66 -16.77
C GLU A 95 9.89 -1.09 -17.00
N LYS A 96 9.35 -1.92 -16.11
CA LYS A 96 7.99 -2.47 -16.17
C LYS A 96 6.96 -1.56 -15.49
N PHE A 97 7.36 -0.80 -14.49
CA PHE A 97 6.45 -0.06 -13.62
C PHE A 97 5.51 0.90 -14.37
N SER A 98 6.05 1.62 -15.37
CA SER A 98 5.22 2.51 -16.21
C SER A 98 4.16 1.76 -16.99
N GLN A 99 4.49 0.56 -17.50
CA GLN A 99 3.53 -0.28 -18.24
C GLN A 99 2.47 -0.87 -17.29
N GLU A 100 2.86 -1.25 -16.09
CA GLU A 100 1.92 -1.73 -15.08
C GLU A 100 0.92 -0.64 -14.64
N LEU A 101 1.38 0.61 -14.51
CA LEU A 101 0.49 1.75 -14.24
C LEU A 101 -0.50 1.98 -15.39
N ASP A 102 -0.07 1.87 -16.65
CA ASP A 102 -0.96 1.98 -17.80
C ASP A 102 -1.99 0.84 -17.81
N ARG A 103 -1.54 -0.39 -17.55
CA ARG A 103 -2.44 -1.55 -17.46
C ARG A 103 -3.46 -1.40 -16.35
N PHE A 104 -3.04 -0.97 -15.16
CA PHE A 104 -3.95 -0.74 -14.05
C PHE A 104 -4.95 0.39 -14.34
N ALA A 105 -4.50 1.45 -15.02
CA ALA A 105 -5.38 2.53 -15.45
C ALA A 105 -6.46 2.06 -16.44
N GLU A 106 -6.14 1.11 -17.33
CA GLU A 106 -7.14 0.46 -18.20
C GLU A 106 -8.15 -0.33 -17.38
N LEU A 107 -7.69 -1.21 -16.47
CA LEU A 107 -8.55 -2.04 -15.63
C LEU A 107 -9.49 -1.20 -14.74
N THR A 108 -8.99 -0.09 -14.21
CA THR A 108 -9.75 0.79 -13.31
C THR A 108 -10.48 1.93 -14.03
N GLN A 109 -10.48 1.96 -15.37
CA GLN A 109 -11.07 3.05 -16.15
C GLN A 109 -10.52 4.43 -15.73
N LYS A 110 -9.22 4.51 -15.40
CA LYS A 110 -8.50 5.71 -14.94
C LYS A 110 -9.02 6.31 -13.63
N ARG A 111 -9.62 5.51 -12.77
CA ARG A 111 -10.15 5.97 -11.48
C ARG A 111 -9.10 5.94 -10.36
N SER A 112 -7.98 5.26 -10.55
CA SER A 112 -6.91 5.21 -9.56
C SER A 112 -6.04 6.46 -9.61
N ILE A 113 -5.89 7.11 -8.48
CA ILE A 113 -5.07 8.33 -8.31
C ILE A 113 -4.05 8.20 -7.17
N GLY A 114 -4.09 7.12 -6.41
CA GLY A 114 -3.21 6.82 -5.29
C GLY A 114 -2.37 5.56 -5.53
N PHE A 115 -1.19 5.54 -4.94
CA PHE A 115 -0.27 4.41 -4.99
C PHE A 115 0.22 4.02 -3.60
N ARG A 116 0.51 2.74 -3.43
CA ARG A 116 1.28 2.21 -2.29
C ARG A 116 2.22 1.12 -2.78
N ALA A 117 3.50 1.24 -2.44
CA ALA A 117 4.51 0.25 -2.78
C ALA A 117 4.34 -1.03 -1.95
N PRO A 118 4.31 -2.22 -2.57
CA PRO A 118 4.35 -3.49 -1.86
C PRO A 118 5.48 -3.55 -0.84
N THR A 119 5.19 -4.07 0.35
CA THR A 119 6.14 -4.18 1.47
C THR A 119 6.81 -2.84 1.81
N PHE A 120 6.14 -1.70 1.48
CA PHE A 120 6.69 -0.35 1.69
C PHE A 120 8.10 -0.17 1.11
N SER A 121 8.31 -0.70 -0.09
CA SER A 121 9.61 -0.79 -0.76
C SER A 121 10.08 0.50 -1.43
N LEU A 122 9.40 1.63 -1.16
CA LEU A 122 9.88 2.93 -1.60
C LEU A 122 11.05 3.38 -0.73
N ASN A 123 12.22 3.47 -1.33
CA ASN A 123 13.48 3.86 -0.69
C ASN A 123 14.40 4.59 -1.70
N ASN A 124 15.63 4.93 -1.30
CA ASN A 124 16.53 5.70 -2.16
C ASN A 124 16.88 4.99 -3.48
N THR A 125 16.86 3.66 -3.52
CA THR A 125 17.16 2.91 -4.77
C THR A 125 15.95 2.85 -5.69
N SER A 126 14.75 3.01 -5.18
CA SER A 126 13.48 2.98 -5.91
C SER A 126 12.79 4.36 -6.01
N SER A 127 13.47 5.45 -5.61
CA SER A 127 12.92 6.82 -5.64
C SER A 127 12.47 7.27 -7.03
N TRP A 128 13.01 6.68 -8.09
CA TRP A 128 12.59 6.87 -9.49
C TRP A 128 11.09 6.64 -9.71
N ALA A 129 10.43 5.84 -8.84
CA ALA A 129 9.02 5.58 -8.95
C ALA A 129 8.16 6.85 -8.77
N ILE A 130 8.62 7.79 -7.95
CA ILE A 130 7.96 9.09 -7.77
C ILE A 130 7.87 9.85 -9.08
N ASP A 131 8.97 9.94 -9.85
CA ASP A 131 8.97 10.63 -11.15
C ASP A 131 7.98 9.97 -12.14
N VAL A 132 7.88 8.63 -12.11
CA VAL A 132 6.93 7.89 -12.95
C VAL A 132 5.49 8.14 -12.52
N LEU A 133 5.20 8.14 -11.21
CA LEU A 133 3.88 8.44 -10.66
C LEU A 133 3.42 9.86 -11.04
N GLU A 134 4.30 10.86 -10.92
CA GLU A 134 4.00 12.24 -11.34
C GLU A 134 3.71 12.32 -12.85
N GLN A 135 4.51 11.66 -13.69
CA GLN A 135 4.28 11.59 -15.15
C GLN A 135 2.92 10.96 -15.49
N LYS A 136 2.50 9.94 -14.73
CA LYS A 136 1.20 9.28 -14.88
C LYS A 136 0.07 10.01 -14.17
N LYS A 137 0.34 11.19 -13.56
CA LYS A 137 -0.63 12.06 -12.88
C LYS A 137 -1.31 11.42 -11.66
N TYR A 138 -0.59 10.56 -10.97
CA TYR A 138 -0.99 10.14 -9.64
C TYR A 138 -0.93 11.36 -8.71
N LEU A 139 -1.85 11.42 -7.76
CA LEU A 139 -1.97 12.56 -6.85
C LEU A 139 -1.25 12.33 -5.52
N TYR A 140 -1.18 11.07 -5.10
CA TYR A 140 -0.53 10.74 -3.84
C TYR A 140 0.10 9.34 -3.82
N ASP A 141 1.05 9.20 -2.90
CA ASP A 141 1.68 7.96 -2.47
C ASP A 141 1.42 7.73 -0.98
N SER A 142 1.44 6.48 -0.54
CA SER A 142 1.35 6.11 0.88
C SER A 142 2.29 4.94 1.19
N SER A 143 3.56 5.12 0.85
CA SER A 143 4.58 4.05 0.95
C SER A 143 5.60 4.29 2.05
N ILE A 144 5.64 5.48 2.67
CA ILE A 144 6.66 5.82 3.66
C ILE A 144 6.16 5.50 5.08
N ILE A 145 7.00 4.79 5.83
CA ILE A 145 6.79 4.53 7.26
C ILE A 145 7.84 5.30 8.05
N PRO A 146 7.47 6.33 8.85
CA PRO A 146 8.40 7.11 9.66
C PRO A 146 8.92 6.34 10.91
N ALA A 147 9.37 5.11 10.69
CA ALA A 147 9.94 4.25 11.71
C ALA A 147 11.00 3.35 11.09
N LYS A 148 11.89 2.78 11.90
CA LYS A 148 12.91 1.82 11.44
C LYS A 148 12.44 0.40 11.65
N ASN A 149 12.51 -0.41 10.59
CA ASN A 149 12.33 -1.86 10.62
C ASN A 149 13.48 -2.53 9.84
N SER A 150 13.59 -3.84 9.92
CA SER A 150 14.61 -4.62 9.20
C SER A 150 14.36 -4.68 7.68
N LEU A 151 13.10 -4.57 7.25
CA LEU A 151 12.71 -4.75 5.85
C LEU A 151 12.32 -3.44 5.14
N TYR A 152 11.95 -2.40 5.90
CA TYR A 152 11.42 -1.15 5.36
C TYR A 152 11.49 -0.02 6.40
N GLY A 153 11.10 1.16 5.96
CA GLY A 153 10.91 2.32 6.83
C GLY A 153 12.00 3.37 6.70
N ASN A 154 11.56 4.60 6.89
CA ASN A 154 12.40 5.79 6.85
C ASN A 154 12.18 6.61 8.14
N PRO A 155 13.00 6.40 9.19
CA PRO A 155 12.80 6.98 10.51
C PRO A 155 12.88 8.51 10.54
N ASP A 156 13.50 9.13 9.53
CA ASP A 156 13.71 10.57 9.42
C ASP A 156 12.63 11.28 8.61
N ALA A 157 11.70 10.51 8.03
CA ALA A 157 10.60 11.04 7.25
C ALA A 157 9.60 11.84 8.11
N GLU A 158 8.93 12.79 7.45
CA GLU A 158 7.81 13.56 8.01
C GLU A 158 6.70 12.59 8.47
N LYS A 159 5.98 13.00 9.54
CA LYS A 159 4.88 12.19 10.10
C LYS A 159 3.49 12.68 9.66
N LYS A 160 3.44 13.80 8.98
CA LYS A 160 2.23 14.41 8.44
C LYS A 160 2.34 14.38 6.93
N PRO A 161 1.22 14.48 6.20
CA PRO A 161 1.27 14.58 4.75
C PRO A 161 2.20 15.68 4.28
N TYR A 162 3.02 15.40 3.27
CA TYR A 162 4.00 16.32 2.70
C TYR A 162 4.19 16.05 1.20
N LYS A 163 4.74 17.02 0.49
CA LYS A 163 5.08 16.85 -0.93
C LYS A 163 6.38 16.08 -1.06
N ILE A 164 6.31 14.94 -1.74
CA ILE A 164 7.43 14.02 -1.95
C ILE A 164 7.98 14.14 -3.37
N SER A 165 9.31 14.07 -3.52
CA SER A 165 9.99 13.98 -4.81
C SER A 165 11.01 12.86 -4.83
N SER A 166 11.47 12.45 -6.02
CA SER A 166 12.54 11.46 -6.18
C SER A 166 13.87 11.90 -5.54
N LYS A 167 14.02 13.19 -5.27
CA LYS A 167 15.20 13.79 -4.61
C LYS A 167 15.05 13.92 -3.10
N SER A 168 13.84 13.87 -2.60
CA SER A 168 13.52 14.01 -1.17
C SER A 168 12.35 13.12 -0.78
N LEU A 169 12.67 11.93 -0.29
CA LEU A 169 11.69 10.98 0.24
C LEU A 169 11.30 11.24 1.69
N GLU A 170 12.03 12.10 2.39
CA GLU A 170 11.93 12.29 3.83
C GLU A 170 11.29 13.62 4.22
N LYS A 171 11.48 14.62 3.40
CA LYS A 171 11.14 16.02 3.70
C LYS A 171 10.32 16.65 2.61
N ASN A 172 9.48 17.58 3.02
CA ASN A 172 8.66 18.34 2.10
C ASN A 172 9.51 19.03 1.02
N ASP A 173 9.16 18.79 -0.23
CA ASP A 173 9.70 19.47 -1.40
C ASP A 173 8.61 20.36 -2.00
N GLU A 174 8.73 21.67 -1.82
CA GLU A 174 7.72 22.65 -2.29
C GLU A 174 7.47 22.60 -3.81
N ASN A 175 8.44 22.09 -4.58
CA ASN A 175 8.35 22.00 -6.03
C ASN A 175 7.69 20.70 -6.52
N ALA A 176 7.49 19.71 -5.62
CA ALA A 176 6.85 18.46 -5.97
C ALA A 176 5.31 18.63 -6.08
N SER A 177 4.71 17.78 -6.91
CA SER A 177 3.25 17.71 -7.09
C SER A 177 2.60 16.55 -6.35
N LEU A 178 3.35 15.46 -6.13
CA LEU A 178 2.86 14.26 -5.46
C LEU A 178 2.84 14.46 -3.95
N ILE A 179 1.77 14.01 -3.29
CA ILE A 179 1.64 14.07 -1.84
C ILE A 179 1.92 12.69 -1.25
N GLU A 180 2.82 12.63 -0.28
CA GLU A 180 2.99 11.45 0.56
C GLU A 180 2.03 11.49 1.76
N PHE A 181 1.29 10.40 1.98
CA PHE A 181 0.54 10.14 3.20
C PHE A 181 1.26 9.07 4.03
N PRO A 182 2.19 9.47 4.89
CA PRO A 182 3.00 8.50 5.63
C PRO A 182 2.16 7.69 6.60
N LEU A 183 2.56 6.43 6.79
CA LEU A 183 1.87 5.54 7.72
C LEU A 183 1.96 6.04 9.15
N LEU A 184 0.87 5.87 9.89
CA LEU A 184 0.82 6.21 11.30
C LEU A 184 1.83 5.38 12.09
N THR A 185 2.60 6.06 12.94
CA THR A 185 3.57 5.43 13.85
C THR A 185 3.26 5.80 15.29
N THR A 186 3.55 4.91 16.21
CA THR A 186 3.48 5.15 17.64
C THR A 186 4.81 4.86 18.31
N THR A 187 4.95 5.26 19.57
CA THR A 187 6.17 4.97 20.37
C THR A 187 5.81 3.94 21.42
N PHE A 188 6.47 2.79 21.36
CA PHE A 188 6.35 1.74 22.36
C PHE A 188 7.74 1.41 22.94
N LEU A 189 7.89 1.44 24.26
CA LEU A 189 9.16 1.25 24.99
C LEU A 189 10.34 2.07 24.40
N GLY A 190 10.07 3.34 24.03
CA GLY A 190 11.08 4.26 23.48
C GLY A 190 11.44 4.02 22.00
N LYS A 191 10.83 3.03 21.34
CA LYS A 191 11.04 2.75 19.92
C LYS A 191 9.81 3.17 19.10
N LYS A 192 10.04 3.83 17.97
CA LYS A 192 8.98 4.09 16.99
C LYS A 192 8.63 2.80 16.28
N ILE A 193 7.35 2.46 16.25
CA ILE A 193 6.80 1.31 15.54
C ILE A 193 5.63 1.74 14.67
N PRO A 194 5.33 1.06 13.54
CA PRO A 194 4.11 1.26 12.81
C PRO A 194 2.90 1.02 13.72
N ALA A 195 1.90 1.89 13.66
CA ALA A 195 0.66 1.75 14.42
C ALA A 195 -0.39 0.89 13.70
N ALA A 196 -0.12 0.52 12.43
CA ALA A 196 -0.99 -0.28 11.58
C ALA A 196 -0.17 -1.27 10.74
N GLY A 197 -0.84 -2.28 10.17
CA GLY A 197 -0.24 -3.34 9.37
C GLY A 197 -0.11 -4.67 10.12
N GLY A 198 -0.02 -5.78 9.37
CA GLY A 198 -0.03 -7.14 9.91
C GLY A 198 1.10 -7.45 10.91
N PHE A 199 2.24 -6.79 10.79
CA PHE A 199 3.36 -6.96 11.72
C PHE A 199 3.06 -6.39 13.12
N SER A 200 2.34 -5.27 13.20
CA SER A 200 1.94 -4.66 14.48
C SER A 200 0.92 -5.51 15.24
N ALA A 201 0.02 -6.18 14.51
CA ALA A 201 -0.96 -7.10 15.11
C ALA A 201 -0.28 -8.33 15.75
N ASN A 202 0.79 -8.85 15.16
CA ASN A 202 1.55 -9.97 15.72
C ASN A 202 2.28 -9.60 17.02
N ILE A 203 2.85 -8.39 17.12
CA ILE A 203 3.48 -7.91 18.36
C ILE A 203 2.43 -7.78 19.48
N ALA A 204 1.25 -7.30 19.18
CA ALA A 204 0.17 -7.18 20.15
C ALA A 204 -0.30 -8.56 20.66
N ASN A 205 -0.43 -9.55 19.76
CA ASN A 205 -0.83 -10.92 20.10
C ASN A 205 0.23 -11.65 20.96
N GLU A 206 1.52 -11.51 20.66
CA GLU A 206 2.59 -12.09 21.49
C GLU A 206 2.64 -11.45 22.91
N GLY A 207 2.33 -10.15 23.01
CA GLY A 207 2.21 -9.46 24.29
C GLY A 207 1.03 -9.98 25.14
N TYR A 208 -0.09 -10.30 24.50
CA TYR A 208 -1.28 -10.82 25.19
C TYR A 208 -1.11 -12.26 25.69
N GLN A 209 -0.36 -13.09 24.96
CA GLN A 209 -0.08 -14.49 25.39
C GLN A 209 0.96 -14.58 26.52
N LYS A 210 1.75 -13.53 26.76
CA LYS A 210 2.72 -13.50 27.85
C LYS A 210 2.18 -12.91 29.16
N CYS A 211 0.96 -12.36 29.14
CA CYS A 211 0.29 -11.77 30.30
C CYS A 211 -0.83 -12.65 30.90
N ASN A 212 -1.07 -13.84 30.35
CA ASN A 212 -1.94 -14.87 30.87
C ASN A 212 -1.10 -16.12 31.19
#